data_c4979002d9d364db4de6c13ccefd7d38
#
_entry.id   c4979002d9d364db4de6c13ccefd7d38
#
_cell.length_a   1.000
_cell.length_b   1.000
_cell.length_c   1.000
_cell.angle_alpha   90.00
_cell.angle_beta   90.00
_cell.angle_gamma   90.00
#
_symmetry.space_group_name_H-M   'P 1'
#
loop_
_entity.id
_entity.type
_entity.pdbx_description
1 polymer ?
#
loop_
_entity_poly.entity_id
_entity_poly.type
_entity_poly.pdbx_seq_one_letter_code
_entity_poly.pdbx_strand_id
1 'polypeptide(L)'
;RENWLMSRSEELFAKAVNLIPGGVNSPVRAFGSVGETPRFIDSADGAYMTDVDGNRYLDFISSWGPMILGQNHPAIKESVIKACEKGLSFGAATEKEVEMAELICSIVPSVEMVRMVNSGTEAVMSAVRAARGYTGRDKLVKFMGCYHGHSDALLVQAGSGVMTAGIPDSAGVPAGCTADTLSAVYN
;
A
#
# COMPACT_ATOMS: atom_id res chain seq x y z
N ARG A 1 9.72 -25.05 -35.90
CA ARG A 1 9.68 -25.13 -34.40
C ARG A 1 10.03 -23.74 -33.92
N GLU A 2 9.02 -22.92 -33.61
CA GLU A 2 9.23 -21.65 -32.92
C GLU A 2 9.83 -22.00 -31.57
N ASN A 3 11.04 -21.51 -31.34
CA ASN A 3 11.70 -21.57 -30.05
C ASN A 3 10.96 -20.56 -29.17
N TRP A 4 10.00 -21.01 -28.40
CA TRP A 4 9.33 -20.19 -27.34
C TRP A 4 10.34 -19.95 -26.24
N LEU A 5 11.23 -18.98 -26.44
CA LEU A 5 12.07 -18.49 -25.37
C LEU A 5 11.14 -17.79 -24.37
N MET A 6 11.26 -18.17 -23.10
CA MET A 6 10.58 -17.46 -22.02
C MET A 6 10.94 -15.98 -22.07
N SER A 7 9.97 -15.11 -21.84
CA SER A 7 10.24 -13.69 -21.67
C SER A 7 11.07 -13.44 -20.41
N ARG A 8 11.71 -12.30 -20.33
CA ARG A 8 12.49 -11.94 -19.14
C ARG A 8 11.60 -11.84 -17.90
N SER A 9 10.37 -11.37 -18.05
CA SER A 9 9.37 -11.34 -16.98
C SER A 9 9.04 -12.75 -16.47
N GLU A 10 8.85 -13.72 -17.36
CA GLU A 10 8.60 -15.13 -17.00
C GLU A 10 9.79 -15.76 -16.28
N GLU A 11 11.01 -15.53 -16.75
CA GLU A 11 12.24 -15.98 -16.07
C GLU A 11 12.36 -15.41 -14.65
N LEU A 12 12.09 -14.12 -14.51
CA LEU A 12 12.16 -13.44 -13.20
C LEU A 12 11.08 -13.97 -12.26
N PHE A 13 9.87 -14.18 -12.74
CA PHE A 13 8.80 -14.72 -11.93
C PHE A 13 9.07 -16.15 -11.48
N ALA A 14 9.58 -17.00 -12.37
CA ALA A 14 10.01 -18.36 -12.04
C ALA A 14 11.09 -18.41 -10.92
N LYS A 15 11.97 -17.42 -10.85
CA LYS A 15 12.90 -17.25 -9.74
C LYS A 15 12.22 -16.70 -8.49
N ALA A 16 11.37 -15.70 -8.66
CA ALA A 16 10.71 -14.99 -7.55
C ALA A 16 9.84 -15.92 -6.72
N VAL A 17 9.10 -16.86 -7.30
CA VAL A 17 8.25 -17.81 -6.56
C VAL A 17 9.03 -18.74 -5.61
N ASN A 18 10.32 -18.92 -5.83
CA ASN A 18 11.19 -19.68 -4.94
C ASN A 18 11.83 -18.85 -3.81
N LEU A 19 11.72 -17.50 -3.90
CA LEU A 19 12.40 -16.58 -2.99
C LEU A 19 11.43 -15.70 -2.22
N ILE A 20 10.27 -15.45 -2.78
CA ILE A 20 9.26 -14.53 -2.25
C ILE A 20 7.92 -15.28 -2.21
N PRO A 21 7.21 -15.33 -1.09
CA PRO A 21 5.88 -15.96 -1.02
C PRO A 21 4.95 -15.44 -2.11
N GLY A 22 4.47 -16.32 -2.99
CA GLY A 22 3.65 -15.96 -4.15
C GLY A 22 4.39 -15.22 -5.27
N GLY A 23 5.73 -15.11 -5.20
CA GLY A 23 6.58 -14.47 -6.22
C GLY A 23 6.56 -12.94 -6.20
N VAL A 24 5.86 -12.31 -5.26
CA VAL A 24 5.67 -10.84 -5.19
C VAL A 24 5.60 -10.36 -3.75
N ASN A 25 5.99 -9.10 -3.51
CA ASN A 25 5.87 -8.47 -2.18
C ASN A 25 4.46 -7.92 -1.87
N SER A 26 3.53 -8.05 -2.81
CA SER A 26 2.11 -7.73 -2.61
C SER A 26 1.26 -8.66 -3.48
N PRO A 27 0.32 -9.44 -2.92
CA PRO A 27 -0.44 -10.49 -3.65
C PRO A 27 -1.13 -9.99 -4.91
N VAL A 28 -1.61 -8.76 -4.92
CA VAL A 28 -2.29 -8.16 -6.07
C VAL A 28 -1.37 -8.01 -7.30
N ARG A 29 -0.05 -8.00 -7.10
CA ARG A 29 0.95 -7.89 -8.18
C ARG A 29 1.24 -9.22 -8.87
N ALA A 30 0.75 -10.34 -8.34
CA ALA A 30 1.01 -11.68 -8.90
C ALA A 30 0.18 -12.02 -10.15
N PHE A 31 -0.78 -11.17 -10.54
CA PHE A 31 -1.69 -11.37 -11.68
C PHE A 31 -2.53 -12.67 -11.60
N GLY A 32 -2.60 -13.28 -10.40
CA GLY A 32 -3.34 -14.53 -10.19
C GLY A 32 -4.83 -14.43 -10.55
N SER A 33 -5.45 -13.26 -10.33
CA SER A 33 -6.86 -13.03 -10.66
C SER A 33 -7.14 -12.95 -12.17
N VAL A 34 -6.13 -12.66 -12.98
CA VAL A 34 -6.23 -12.59 -14.45
C VAL A 34 -5.58 -13.77 -15.17
N GLY A 35 -4.94 -14.67 -14.41
CA GLY A 35 -4.33 -15.89 -14.95
C GLY A 35 -3.10 -15.65 -15.82
N GLU A 36 -2.40 -14.54 -15.62
CA GLU A 36 -1.21 -14.15 -16.38
C GLU A 36 0.04 -14.13 -15.51
N THR A 37 1.21 -14.08 -16.18
CA THR A 37 2.49 -13.80 -15.51
C THR A 37 2.64 -12.30 -15.29
N PRO A 38 3.04 -11.85 -14.09
CA PRO A 38 3.25 -10.45 -13.81
C PRO A 38 4.35 -9.85 -14.68
N ARG A 39 4.14 -8.60 -15.09
CA ARG A 39 5.15 -7.81 -15.82
C ARG A 39 6.13 -7.21 -14.81
N PHE A 40 7.43 -7.39 -15.06
CA PHE A 40 8.47 -6.78 -14.24
C PHE A 40 8.85 -5.44 -14.87
N ILE A 41 8.54 -4.35 -14.17
CA ILE A 41 8.77 -3.00 -14.66
C ILE A 41 10.23 -2.61 -14.46
N ASP A 42 10.85 -2.11 -15.51
CA ASP A 42 12.21 -1.60 -15.55
C ASP A 42 12.27 -0.08 -15.30
N SER A 43 11.40 0.65 -15.97
CA SER A 43 11.41 2.11 -15.92
C SER A 43 10.02 2.71 -16.10
N ALA A 44 9.87 3.97 -15.69
CA ALA A 44 8.63 4.72 -15.89
C ALA A 44 8.91 6.20 -16.08
N ASP A 45 8.14 6.86 -16.94
CA ASP A 45 8.22 8.29 -17.20
C ASP A 45 6.87 8.87 -17.63
N GLY A 46 6.47 10.00 -17.05
CA GLY A 46 5.17 10.62 -17.29
C GLY A 46 4.02 9.65 -17.05
N ALA A 47 3.24 9.37 -18.08
CA ALA A 47 2.09 8.46 -18.04
C ALA A 47 2.42 7.01 -18.43
N TYR A 48 3.68 6.64 -18.57
CA TYR A 48 4.05 5.34 -19.12
C TYR A 48 5.02 4.58 -18.23
N MET A 49 4.88 3.24 -18.27
CA MET A 49 5.82 2.27 -17.70
C MET A 49 6.38 1.39 -18.81
N THR A 50 7.63 0.98 -18.67
CA THR A 50 8.28 0.04 -19.58
C THR A 50 8.73 -1.18 -18.79
N ASP A 51 8.41 -2.38 -19.28
CA ASP A 51 8.82 -3.61 -18.63
C ASP A 51 10.25 -4.04 -19.05
N VAL A 52 10.78 -5.06 -18.39
CA VAL A 52 12.11 -5.63 -18.68
C VAL A 52 12.22 -6.31 -20.06
N ASP A 53 11.09 -6.53 -20.71
CA ASP A 53 10.99 -7.08 -22.06
C ASP A 53 10.89 -5.97 -23.14
N GLY A 54 10.90 -4.69 -22.72
CA GLY A 54 10.82 -3.51 -23.58
C GLY A 54 9.41 -3.10 -23.99
N ASN A 55 8.38 -3.73 -23.46
CA ASN A 55 7.01 -3.35 -23.77
C ASN A 55 6.60 -2.10 -22.97
N ARG A 56 5.88 -1.20 -23.61
CA ARG A 56 5.45 0.07 -23.02
C ARG A 56 3.95 0.05 -22.73
N TYR A 57 3.57 0.46 -21.53
CA TYR A 57 2.19 0.46 -21.03
C TYR A 57 1.80 1.85 -20.56
N LEU A 58 0.54 2.23 -20.78
CA LEU A 58 -0.05 3.41 -20.17
C LEU A 58 -0.37 3.09 -18.71
N ASP A 59 0.14 3.89 -17.78
CA ASP A 59 -0.02 3.69 -16.34
C ASP A 59 -1.32 4.31 -15.84
N PHE A 60 -2.35 3.49 -15.64
CA PHE A 60 -3.59 3.88 -14.98
C PHE A 60 -3.58 3.68 -13.45
N ILE A 61 -2.49 3.16 -12.89
CA ILE A 61 -2.40 2.82 -11.47
C ILE A 61 -1.73 3.94 -10.67
N SER A 62 -0.80 4.68 -11.28
CA SER A 62 -0.07 5.79 -10.64
C SER A 62 0.51 5.40 -9.28
N SER A 63 1.16 4.22 -9.19
CA SER A 63 1.72 3.62 -7.96
C SER A 63 0.68 3.52 -6.82
N TRP A 64 -0.56 3.20 -7.14
CA TRP A 64 -1.71 3.15 -6.22
C TRP A 64 -2.08 4.52 -5.63
N GLY A 65 -1.91 5.58 -6.41
CA GLY A 65 -2.38 6.93 -6.14
C GLY A 65 -1.32 8.01 -5.88
N PRO A 66 -0.12 7.73 -5.34
CA PRO A 66 0.83 8.80 -4.99
C PRO A 66 1.44 9.53 -6.19
N MET A 67 1.48 8.94 -7.39
CA MET A 67 2.12 9.55 -8.57
C MET A 67 1.15 10.48 -9.33
N ILE A 68 0.56 11.46 -8.65
CA ILE A 68 -0.43 12.39 -9.20
C ILE A 68 0.13 13.32 -10.30
N LEU A 69 1.43 13.56 -10.33
CA LEU A 69 2.13 14.35 -11.36
C LEU A 69 2.73 13.47 -12.46
N GLY A 70 2.42 12.16 -12.46
CA GLY A 70 3.04 11.17 -13.34
C GLY A 70 4.34 10.62 -12.79
N GLN A 71 4.85 9.62 -13.46
CA GLN A 71 6.07 8.92 -13.09
C GLN A 71 7.29 9.82 -13.35
N ASN A 72 8.30 9.72 -12.48
CA ASN A 72 9.61 10.37 -12.64
C ASN A 72 9.55 11.89 -12.89
N HIS A 73 8.59 12.60 -12.27
CA HIS A 73 8.42 14.05 -12.47
C HIS A 73 9.71 14.81 -12.16
N PRO A 74 10.22 15.68 -13.07
CA PRO A 74 11.54 16.29 -12.97
C PRO A 74 11.80 17.03 -11.66
N ALA A 75 10.86 17.87 -11.22
CA ALA A 75 11.00 18.67 -10.01
C ALA A 75 11.05 17.81 -8.74
N ILE A 76 10.27 16.71 -8.69
CA ILE A 76 10.30 15.76 -7.56
C ILE A 76 11.63 15.04 -7.54
N LYS A 77 12.05 14.49 -8.69
CA LYS A 77 13.33 13.78 -8.83
C LYS A 77 14.51 14.66 -8.40
N GLU A 78 14.55 15.91 -8.87
CA GLU A 78 15.62 16.86 -8.47
C GLU A 78 15.63 17.12 -6.96
N SER A 79 14.45 17.31 -6.35
CA SER A 79 14.32 17.50 -4.90
C SER A 79 14.81 16.30 -4.11
N VAL A 80 14.51 15.07 -4.57
CA VAL A 80 14.98 13.83 -3.95
C VAL A 80 16.51 13.72 -4.05
N ILE A 81 17.10 13.99 -5.23
CA ILE A 81 18.55 13.96 -5.42
C ILE A 81 19.23 14.94 -4.46
N LYS A 82 18.76 16.19 -4.38
CA LYS A 82 19.29 17.20 -3.45
C LYS A 82 19.16 16.79 -1.98
N ALA A 83 18.06 16.13 -1.61
CA ALA A 83 17.91 15.63 -0.25
C ALA A 83 18.88 14.49 0.06
N CYS A 84 19.11 13.58 -0.89
CA CYS A 84 20.05 12.47 -0.73
C CYS A 84 21.49 12.94 -0.50
N GLU A 85 21.91 14.09 -1.05
CA GLU A 85 23.23 14.69 -0.84
C GLU A 85 23.52 15.01 0.64
N LYS A 86 22.48 15.24 1.45
CA LYS A 86 22.55 15.53 2.88
C LYS A 86 22.48 14.31 3.79
N GLY A 87 22.17 13.15 3.22
CA GLY A 87 21.97 11.88 3.92
C GLY A 87 20.54 11.35 3.81
N LEU A 88 20.40 10.04 3.96
CA LEU A 88 19.14 9.32 3.73
C LEU A 88 18.32 9.12 5.01
N SER A 89 18.98 9.14 6.19
CA SER A 89 18.32 8.93 7.48
C SER A 89 19.24 9.39 8.61
N PHE A 90 18.67 10.03 9.63
CA PHE A 90 19.45 10.60 10.71
C PHE A 90 19.15 9.99 12.09
N GLY A 91 18.03 9.28 12.25
CA GLY A 91 17.57 8.81 13.55
C GLY A 91 17.28 9.96 14.54
N ALA A 92 17.01 11.17 14.02
CA ALA A 92 16.78 12.39 14.76
C ALA A 92 15.73 13.25 14.05
N ALA A 93 15.14 14.21 14.75
CA ALA A 93 14.20 15.17 14.18
C ALA A 93 14.85 16.04 13.10
N THR A 94 14.08 16.39 12.07
CA THR A 94 14.54 17.20 10.94
C THR A 94 13.62 18.39 10.69
N GLU A 95 14.16 19.46 10.10
CA GLU A 95 13.37 20.61 9.66
C GLU A 95 12.30 20.22 8.64
N LYS A 96 12.59 19.26 7.76
CA LYS A 96 11.68 18.75 6.74
C LYS A 96 10.39 18.12 7.30
N GLU A 97 10.47 17.50 8.48
CA GLU A 97 9.30 16.98 9.17
C GLU A 97 8.37 18.10 9.64
N VAL A 98 8.95 19.21 10.12
CA VAL A 98 8.18 20.38 10.56
C VAL A 98 7.54 21.07 9.35
N GLU A 99 8.29 21.34 8.27
CA GLU A 99 7.78 21.91 7.03
C GLU A 99 6.60 21.08 6.47
N MET A 100 6.72 19.75 6.47
CA MET A 100 5.65 18.87 5.99
C MET A 100 4.42 18.92 6.92
N ALA A 101 4.62 18.94 8.23
CA ALA A 101 3.52 19.04 9.19
C ALA A 101 2.76 20.37 9.03
N GLU A 102 3.47 21.49 8.90
CA GLU A 102 2.90 22.80 8.64
C GLU A 102 2.09 22.81 7.33
N LEU A 103 2.64 22.23 6.26
CA LEU A 103 1.95 22.13 4.98
C LEU A 103 0.64 21.35 5.11
N ILE A 104 0.66 20.16 5.72
CA ILE A 104 -0.53 19.32 5.89
C ILE A 104 -1.59 20.07 6.72
N CYS A 105 -1.23 20.67 7.85
CA CYS A 105 -2.15 21.43 8.67
C CYS A 105 -2.73 22.65 7.93
N SER A 106 -1.98 23.25 7.03
CA SER A 106 -2.44 24.41 6.26
C SER A 106 -3.45 24.05 5.15
N ILE A 107 -3.30 22.88 4.52
CA ILE A 107 -4.13 22.47 3.36
C ILE A 107 -5.29 21.56 3.73
N VAL A 108 -5.27 20.94 4.91
CA VAL A 108 -6.34 20.04 5.39
C VAL A 108 -7.03 20.67 6.60
N PRO A 109 -8.17 21.36 6.44
CA PRO A 109 -8.78 22.19 7.50
C PRO A 109 -9.14 21.43 8.79
N SER A 110 -9.34 20.13 8.74
CA SER A 110 -9.67 19.28 9.89
C SER A 110 -8.44 18.75 10.65
N VAL A 111 -7.23 19.03 10.16
CA VAL A 111 -5.99 18.54 10.77
C VAL A 111 -5.32 19.66 11.54
N GLU A 112 -5.32 19.57 12.86
CA GLU A 112 -4.63 20.51 13.76
C GLU A 112 -3.21 20.02 14.11
N MET A 113 -3.01 18.72 14.15
CA MET A 113 -1.72 18.06 14.42
C MET A 113 -1.58 16.82 13.57
N VAL A 114 -0.37 16.50 13.15
CA VAL A 114 -0.09 15.33 12.31
C VAL A 114 1.12 14.56 12.84
N ARG A 115 1.02 13.23 12.77
CA ARG A 115 2.16 12.33 12.94
C ARG A 115 2.32 11.51 11.68
N MET A 116 3.47 11.62 11.04
CA MET A 116 3.83 10.84 9.87
C MET A 116 4.32 9.45 10.27
N VAL A 117 4.02 8.46 9.43
CA VAL A 117 4.43 7.06 9.56
C VAL A 117 4.86 6.53 8.20
N ASN A 118 5.38 5.29 8.14
CA ASN A 118 5.99 4.77 6.90
C ASN A 118 5.00 4.05 5.98
N SER A 119 3.79 3.75 6.43
CA SER A 119 2.82 2.98 5.63
C SER A 119 1.37 3.31 6.00
N GLY A 120 0.45 2.99 5.08
CA GLY A 120 -0.99 3.08 5.36
C GLY A 120 -1.43 2.16 6.49
N THR A 121 -0.81 1.00 6.64
CA THR A 121 -1.07 0.09 7.77
C THR A 121 -0.75 0.75 9.10
N GLU A 122 0.42 1.38 9.23
CA GLU A 122 0.82 2.11 10.45
C GLU A 122 -0.08 3.32 10.71
N ALA A 123 -0.47 4.04 9.67
CA ALA A 123 -1.39 5.17 9.78
C ALA A 123 -2.74 4.74 10.34
N VAL A 124 -3.36 3.72 9.75
CA VAL A 124 -4.68 3.22 10.19
C VAL A 124 -4.59 2.58 11.58
N MET A 125 -3.56 1.80 11.86
CA MET A 125 -3.33 1.22 13.19
C MET A 125 -3.20 2.30 14.27
N SER A 126 -2.49 3.38 13.99
CA SER A 126 -2.32 4.50 14.90
C SER A 126 -3.60 5.31 15.08
N ALA A 127 -4.33 5.54 13.98
CA ALA A 127 -5.62 6.25 14.01
C ALA A 127 -6.68 5.47 14.82
N VAL A 128 -6.78 4.16 14.64
CA VAL A 128 -7.69 3.29 15.41
C VAL A 128 -7.32 3.33 16.91
N ARG A 129 -6.03 3.26 17.24
CA ARG A 129 -5.58 3.35 18.63
C ARG A 129 -5.91 4.70 19.25
N ALA A 130 -5.68 5.79 18.52
CA ALA A 130 -6.03 7.14 18.99
C ALA A 130 -7.55 7.30 19.20
N ALA A 131 -8.35 6.82 18.24
CA ALA A 131 -9.80 6.86 18.33
C ALA A 131 -10.35 6.07 19.53
N ARG A 132 -9.83 4.85 19.75
CA ARG A 132 -10.19 4.03 20.93
C ARG A 132 -9.78 4.71 22.24
N GLY A 133 -8.57 5.24 22.31
CA GLY A 133 -8.09 5.96 23.49
C GLY A 133 -8.92 7.21 23.82
N TYR A 134 -9.32 7.95 22.80
CA TYR A 134 -10.14 9.14 22.96
C TYR A 134 -11.60 8.84 23.36
N THR A 135 -12.19 7.82 22.72
CA THR A 135 -13.63 7.52 22.91
C THR A 135 -13.92 6.54 24.04
N GLY A 136 -12.93 5.78 24.49
CA GLY A 136 -13.11 4.63 25.39
C GLY A 136 -13.91 3.47 24.80
N ARG A 137 -14.01 3.39 23.45
CA ARG A 137 -14.78 2.36 22.75
C ARG A 137 -13.85 1.37 22.07
N ASP A 138 -14.14 0.07 22.18
CA ASP A 138 -13.32 -0.99 21.59
C ASP A 138 -13.73 -1.32 20.16
N LYS A 139 -15.02 -1.24 19.85
CA LYS A 139 -15.55 -1.69 18.57
C LYS A 139 -15.21 -0.76 17.42
N LEU A 140 -14.86 -1.39 16.30
CA LEU A 140 -14.54 -0.75 15.02
C LEU A 140 -15.49 -1.29 13.95
N VAL A 141 -15.96 -0.44 13.06
CA VAL A 141 -16.71 -0.83 11.87
C VAL A 141 -15.85 -0.57 10.63
N LYS A 142 -15.73 -1.58 9.75
CA LYS A 142 -15.16 -1.43 8.40
C LYS A 142 -16.15 -1.91 7.35
N PHE A 143 -16.01 -1.41 6.13
CA PHE A 143 -16.82 -1.87 5.02
C PHE A 143 -16.19 -3.10 4.33
N MET A 144 -17.07 -4.03 3.89
CA MET A 144 -16.67 -5.20 3.13
C MET A 144 -16.03 -4.80 1.80
N GLY A 145 -15.03 -5.57 1.37
CA GLY A 145 -14.30 -5.30 0.13
C GLY A 145 -13.27 -4.16 0.21
N CYS A 146 -13.19 -3.45 1.34
CA CYS A 146 -12.22 -2.37 1.53
C CYS A 146 -10.98 -2.87 2.25
N TYR A 147 -9.79 -2.54 1.71
CA TYR A 147 -8.50 -2.80 2.32
C TYR A 147 -8.03 -1.60 3.14
N HIS A 148 -7.64 -1.85 4.38
CA HIS A 148 -7.20 -0.82 5.33
C HIS A 148 -5.84 -1.15 5.97
N GLY A 149 -4.97 -1.82 5.23
CA GLY A 149 -3.70 -2.33 5.74
C GLY A 149 -3.83 -3.74 6.33
N HIS A 150 -2.70 -4.30 6.76
CA HIS A 150 -2.62 -5.70 7.20
C HIS A 150 -2.42 -5.85 8.71
N SER A 151 -2.91 -4.91 9.51
CA SER A 151 -3.01 -5.10 10.95
C SER A 151 -4.09 -6.15 11.25
N ASP A 152 -3.83 -7.07 12.19
CA ASP A 152 -4.67 -8.22 12.50
C ASP A 152 -6.14 -7.85 12.72
N ALA A 153 -6.40 -6.76 13.42
CA ALA A 153 -7.75 -6.27 13.69
C ALA A 153 -8.55 -5.91 12.41
N LEU A 154 -7.89 -5.72 11.28
CA LEU A 154 -8.51 -5.30 10.02
C LEU A 154 -8.56 -6.42 8.97
N LEU A 155 -7.92 -7.56 9.23
CA LEU A 155 -7.97 -8.75 8.38
C LEU A 155 -9.19 -9.60 8.73
N VAL A 156 -10.36 -9.11 8.32
CA VAL A 156 -11.67 -9.64 8.68
C VAL A 156 -12.44 -9.98 7.43
N GLN A 157 -13.00 -11.20 7.39
CA GLN A 157 -13.88 -11.65 6.31
C GLN A 157 -15.25 -10.99 6.40
N ALA A 158 -15.89 -10.87 5.23
CA ALA A 158 -17.31 -10.59 5.12
C ALA A 158 -18.12 -11.81 5.63
N GLY A 159 -18.98 -11.60 6.61
CA GLY A 159 -19.94 -12.62 7.02
C GLY A 159 -21.25 -12.52 6.23
N SER A 160 -22.18 -13.43 6.48
CA SER A 160 -23.44 -13.54 5.76
C SER A 160 -24.53 -12.54 6.19
N GLY A 161 -24.27 -11.62 7.11
CA GLY A 161 -25.24 -10.65 7.62
C GLY A 161 -24.88 -9.21 7.28
N VAL A 162 -25.84 -8.29 7.51
CA VAL A 162 -25.68 -6.84 7.28
C VAL A 162 -24.54 -6.25 8.13
N MET A 163 -24.34 -6.76 9.34
CA MET A 163 -23.17 -6.52 10.19
C MET A 163 -22.74 -7.81 10.86
N THR A 164 -21.50 -8.22 10.68
CA THR A 164 -20.99 -9.50 11.19
C THR A 164 -19.76 -9.25 12.06
N ALA A 165 -19.68 -9.94 13.19
CA ALA A 165 -18.49 -9.96 14.03
C ALA A 165 -17.32 -10.62 13.28
N GLY A 166 -16.12 -10.11 13.50
CA GLY A 166 -14.94 -10.39 12.74
C GLY A 166 -14.50 -11.85 12.73
N ILE A 167 -14.68 -12.48 11.57
CA ILE A 167 -14.04 -13.76 11.27
C ILE A 167 -12.68 -13.46 10.65
N PRO A 168 -11.55 -14.02 11.15
CA PRO A 168 -10.25 -13.81 10.55
C PRO A 168 -10.21 -14.19 9.06
N ASP A 169 -9.63 -13.32 8.22
CA ASP A 169 -9.47 -13.52 6.78
C ASP A 169 -8.11 -14.14 6.41
N SER A 170 -7.22 -14.24 7.37
CA SER A 170 -5.87 -14.76 7.16
C SER A 170 -5.55 -15.84 8.20
N ALA A 171 -4.97 -16.94 7.73
CA ALA A 171 -4.42 -17.96 8.61
C ALA A 171 -3.34 -17.33 9.53
N GLY A 172 -3.44 -17.53 10.82
CA GLY A 172 -2.52 -16.97 11.79
C GLY A 172 -3.00 -15.68 12.46
N VAL A 173 -4.13 -15.09 12.04
CA VAL A 173 -4.80 -14.01 12.78
C VAL A 173 -5.64 -14.63 13.89
N PRO A 174 -5.33 -14.37 15.19
CA PRO A 174 -6.12 -14.88 16.30
C PRO A 174 -7.54 -14.31 16.30
N ALA A 175 -8.54 -15.11 16.62
CA ALA A 175 -9.94 -14.67 16.71
C ALA A 175 -10.13 -13.48 17.68
N GLY A 176 -9.35 -13.42 18.77
CA GLY A 176 -9.36 -12.30 19.69
C GLY A 176 -8.94 -10.96 19.10
N CYS A 177 -8.10 -10.96 18.03
CA CYS A 177 -7.69 -9.72 17.37
C CYS A 177 -8.81 -9.10 16.51
N THR A 178 -9.75 -9.91 16.05
CA THR A 178 -10.84 -9.50 15.16
C THR A 178 -12.19 -9.36 15.86
N ALA A 179 -12.30 -9.78 17.11
CA ALA A 179 -13.55 -9.85 17.88
C ALA A 179 -14.31 -8.50 17.96
N ASP A 180 -13.57 -7.41 18.02
CA ASP A 180 -14.13 -6.05 18.11
C ASP A 180 -14.24 -5.33 16.77
N THR A 181 -13.99 -6.02 15.65
CA THR A 181 -14.13 -5.46 14.31
C THR A 181 -15.39 -5.99 13.64
N LEU A 182 -16.30 -5.10 13.31
CA LEU A 182 -17.53 -5.40 12.61
C LEU A 182 -17.38 -5.08 11.12
N SER A 183 -17.81 -5.99 10.26
CA SER A 183 -17.88 -5.75 8.82
C SER A 183 -19.31 -5.36 8.41
N ALA A 184 -19.43 -4.27 7.67
CA ALA A 184 -20.70 -3.77 7.15
C ALA A 184 -20.69 -3.74 5.62
N VAL A 185 -21.86 -3.90 5.00
CA VAL A 185 -22.03 -3.67 3.56
C VAL A 185 -22.00 -2.17 3.30
N TYR A 186 -21.34 -1.76 2.22
CA TYR A 186 -21.38 -0.38 1.74
C TYR A 186 -22.52 -0.22 0.73
N ASN A 187 -23.52 0.58 1.07
CA ASN A 187 -24.79 0.83 0.34
C ASN A 187 -25.69 -0.40 0.18
#